data_e13057c1265354b1f92bfaa524746efc
#
_entry.id   e13057c1265354b1f92bfaa524746efc
#
_cell.length_a   1.000
_cell.length_b   1.000
_cell.length_c   1.000
_cell.angle_alpha   90.00
_cell.angle_beta   90.00
_cell.angle_gamma   90.00
#
_symmetry.space_group_name_H-M   'P 1'
#
loop_
_entity.id
_entity.type
_entity.pdbx_description
1 polymer ?
#
loop_
_entity_poly.entity_id
_entity_poly.type
_entity_poly.pdbx_seq_one_letter_code
_entity_poly.pdbx_strand_id
1 'polypeptide(L)'
;MVIRKVRALLFIYTRTMNFYLKSFCIFSRIGLFTIGGGYAMIPLIEAEIIDKQKWVSREDFIDLMALAQTVPGIFAVNIAIFIGYKLRKFWGAFFMALGTILPSFIIILAIALFFQQFKDYPAVENIFKGIRPAVVALIAAPTFKMAKSAKISRYNIWIPAVSALLIWQLDFSPIYVIILSGLGGYLYGRYKNKTQTDDGGNEA
;
A
#
# COMPACT_ATOMS: atom_id res chain seq x y z
N MET A 1 -43.86 23.74 -9.81
CA MET A 1 -42.71 23.74 -8.84
C MET A 1 -42.20 22.31 -8.56
N VAL A 2 -43.05 21.31 -8.38
CA VAL A 2 -42.70 19.91 -8.08
C VAL A 2 -41.87 19.25 -9.19
N ILE A 3 -42.28 19.40 -10.46
CA ILE A 3 -41.62 18.79 -11.64
C ILE A 3 -40.14 19.24 -11.78
N ARG A 4 -39.85 20.52 -11.44
CA ARG A 4 -38.50 21.07 -11.49
C ARG A 4 -37.59 20.48 -10.40
N LYS A 5 -38.15 20.22 -9.22
CA LYS A 5 -37.42 19.52 -8.10
C LYS A 5 -37.17 18.06 -8.44
N VAL A 6 -38.13 17.37 -9.04
CA VAL A 6 -37.98 15.95 -9.44
C VAL A 6 -36.92 15.81 -10.55
N ARG A 7 -36.93 16.72 -11.58
CA ARG A 7 -35.85 16.73 -12.59
C ARG A 7 -34.47 17.02 -12.00
N ALA A 8 -34.36 17.95 -11.06
CA ALA A 8 -33.10 18.25 -10.42
C ALA A 8 -32.62 17.06 -9.59
N LEU A 9 -33.51 16.38 -8.85
CA LEU A 9 -33.19 15.17 -8.10
C LEU A 9 -32.78 14.01 -9.01
N LEU A 10 -33.47 13.78 -10.13
CA LEU A 10 -33.09 12.78 -11.12
C LEU A 10 -31.73 13.09 -11.77
N PHE A 11 -31.48 14.34 -12.10
CA PHE A 11 -30.19 14.76 -12.65
C PHE A 11 -29.03 14.60 -11.65
N ILE A 12 -29.26 14.94 -10.39
CA ILE A 12 -28.29 14.72 -9.30
C ILE A 12 -28.08 13.23 -9.09
N TYR A 13 -29.14 12.43 -9.09
CA TYR A 13 -29.08 10.98 -8.91
C TYR A 13 -28.31 10.28 -10.03
N THR A 14 -28.59 10.60 -11.30
CA THR A 14 -27.85 10.03 -12.44
C THR A 14 -26.39 10.47 -12.49
N ARG A 15 -26.11 11.72 -12.12
CA ARG A 15 -24.74 12.24 -12.04
C ARG A 15 -23.95 11.58 -10.90
N THR A 16 -24.60 11.28 -9.80
CA THR A 16 -23.99 10.60 -8.65
C THR A 16 -23.73 9.11 -8.93
N MET A 17 -24.70 8.44 -9.55
CA MET A 17 -24.54 7.04 -10.00
C MET A 17 -23.37 6.91 -10.99
N ASN A 18 -23.27 7.83 -11.95
CA ASN A 18 -22.14 7.86 -12.89
C ASN A 18 -20.79 8.06 -12.18
N PHE A 19 -20.74 8.86 -11.10
CA PHE A 19 -19.51 9.06 -10.34
C PHE A 19 -19.03 7.77 -9.65
N TYR A 20 -19.90 7.07 -8.94
CA TYR A 20 -19.53 5.84 -8.21
C TYR A 20 -19.09 4.74 -9.18
N LEU A 21 -19.83 4.55 -10.26
CA LEU A 21 -19.46 3.57 -11.29
C LEU A 21 -18.16 3.96 -11.97
N LYS A 22 -17.97 5.24 -12.30
CA LYS A 22 -16.76 5.75 -12.92
C LYS A 22 -15.54 5.57 -11.99
N SER A 23 -15.67 5.92 -10.72
CA SER A 23 -14.60 5.77 -9.75
C SER A 23 -14.25 4.29 -9.52
N PHE A 24 -15.26 3.42 -9.43
CA PHE A 24 -15.06 1.98 -9.37
C PHE A 24 -14.28 1.45 -10.59
N CYS A 25 -14.68 1.81 -11.81
CA CYS A 25 -13.99 1.38 -13.04
C CYS A 25 -12.55 1.90 -13.12
N ILE A 26 -12.30 3.14 -12.73
CA ILE A 26 -10.97 3.73 -12.71
C ILE A 26 -10.06 2.95 -11.75
N PHE A 27 -10.50 2.74 -10.51
CA PHE A 27 -9.72 2.03 -9.52
C PHE A 27 -9.60 0.53 -9.83
N SER A 28 -10.61 -0.07 -10.47
CA SER A 28 -10.52 -1.44 -10.99
C SER A 28 -9.43 -1.59 -12.04
N ARG A 29 -9.37 -0.64 -12.96
CA ARG A 29 -8.32 -0.62 -13.98
C ARG A 29 -6.92 -0.45 -13.36
N ILE A 30 -6.78 0.47 -12.39
CA ILE A 30 -5.52 0.65 -11.69
C ILE A 30 -5.14 -0.62 -10.93
N GLY A 31 -6.06 -1.23 -10.17
CA GLY A 31 -5.84 -2.46 -9.44
C GLY A 31 -5.47 -3.66 -10.33
N LEU A 32 -6.07 -3.76 -11.51
CA LEU A 32 -5.84 -4.83 -12.47
C LEU A 32 -4.44 -4.76 -13.12
N PHE A 33 -4.02 -3.57 -13.52
CA PHE A 33 -2.81 -3.38 -14.32
C PHE A 33 -1.56 -3.06 -13.49
N THR A 34 -1.66 -2.95 -12.18
CA THR A 34 -0.51 -2.66 -11.35
C THR A 34 0.17 -3.92 -10.87
N ILE A 35 1.35 -4.19 -11.41
CA ILE A 35 2.26 -5.23 -10.96
C ILE A 35 3.43 -4.55 -10.23
N GLY A 36 3.69 -4.92 -8.96
CA GLY A 36 4.82 -4.39 -8.21
C GLY A 36 4.48 -3.74 -6.86
N GLY A 37 3.24 -3.91 -6.39
CA GLY A 37 2.81 -3.46 -5.06
C GLY A 37 2.20 -2.06 -5.00
N GLY A 38 1.71 -1.67 -3.82
CA GLY A 38 0.92 -0.45 -3.63
C GLY A 38 1.62 0.85 -4.04
N TYR A 39 2.93 0.94 -3.87
CA TYR A 39 3.70 2.11 -4.30
C TYR A 39 3.80 2.27 -5.82
N ALA A 40 3.75 1.17 -6.58
CA ALA A 40 3.73 1.22 -8.02
C ALA A 40 2.42 1.79 -8.59
N MET A 41 1.35 1.81 -7.78
CA MET A 41 0.07 2.41 -8.13
C MET A 41 0.06 3.94 -8.04
N ILE A 42 0.95 4.55 -7.25
CA ILE A 42 0.93 6.01 -7.00
C ILE A 42 0.93 6.82 -8.30
N PRO A 43 1.87 6.61 -9.24
CA PRO A 43 1.87 7.41 -10.48
C PRO A 43 0.61 7.22 -11.32
N LEU A 44 0.02 6.02 -11.29
CA LEU A 44 -1.22 5.73 -12.04
C LEU A 44 -2.42 6.40 -11.41
N ILE A 45 -2.51 6.40 -10.08
CA ILE A 45 -3.57 7.11 -9.34
C ILE A 45 -3.43 8.62 -9.56
N GLU A 46 -2.21 9.16 -9.44
CA GLU A 46 -1.91 10.58 -9.67
C GLU A 46 -2.33 11.02 -11.07
N ALA A 47 -1.86 10.33 -12.10
CA ALA A 47 -2.21 10.63 -13.50
C ALA A 47 -3.72 10.55 -13.77
N GLU A 48 -4.41 9.61 -13.14
CA GLU A 48 -5.85 9.48 -13.35
C GLU A 48 -6.65 10.51 -12.55
N ILE A 49 -6.36 10.67 -11.25
CA ILE A 49 -7.19 11.48 -10.34
C ILE A 49 -6.88 12.97 -10.43
N ILE A 50 -5.60 13.36 -10.61
CA ILE A 50 -5.17 14.75 -10.70
C ILE A 50 -5.23 15.23 -12.14
N ASP A 51 -4.52 14.56 -13.06
CA ASP A 51 -4.30 15.09 -14.40
C ASP A 51 -5.54 14.92 -15.29
N LYS A 52 -6.17 13.73 -15.30
CA LYS A 52 -7.31 13.46 -16.18
C LYS A 52 -8.64 13.86 -15.58
N GLN A 53 -8.95 13.41 -14.37
CA GLN A 53 -10.26 13.65 -13.77
C GLN A 53 -10.34 14.98 -13.03
N LYS A 54 -9.21 15.51 -12.58
CA LYS A 54 -9.10 16.75 -11.80
C LYS A 54 -9.99 16.73 -10.55
N TRP A 55 -10.05 15.56 -9.90
CA TRP A 55 -10.89 15.36 -8.72
C TRP A 55 -10.23 15.87 -7.44
N VAL A 56 -8.91 15.88 -7.40
CA VAL A 56 -8.11 16.27 -6.22
C VAL A 56 -6.95 17.14 -6.70
N SER A 57 -6.57 18.16 -5.94
CA SER A 57 -5.36 18.94 -6.20
C SER A 57 -4.10 18.11 -5.90
N ARG A 58 -2.94 18.55 -6.39
CA ARG A 58 -1.67 17.87 -6.13
C ARG A 58 -1.29 17.95 -4.65
N GLU A 59 -1.53 19.09 -4.02
CA GLU A 59 -1.29 19.29 -2.60
C GLU A 59 -2.15 18.35 -1.74
N ASP A 60 -3.45 18.34 -2.00
CA ASP A 60 -4.38 17.42 -1.32
C ASP A 60 -4.01 15.94 -1.50
N PHE A 61 -3.53 15.58 -2.69
CA PHE A 61 -3.10 14.19 -2.96
C PHE A 61 -1.89 13.80 -2.13
N ILE A 62 -0.91 14.69 -1.98
CA ILE A 62 0.28 14.46 -1.15
C ILE A 62 -0.13 14.27 0.32
N ASP A 63 -1.05 15.09 0.83
CA ASP A 63 -1.57 14.97 2.19
C ASP A 63 -2.28 13.63 2.41
N LEU A 64 -3.16 13.24 1.48
CA LEU A 64 -3.85 11.95 1.52
C LEU A 64 -2.88 10.77 1.44
N MET A 65 -1.81 10.91 0.66
CA MET A 65 -0.77 9.90 0.55
C MET A 65 0.02 9.76 1.86
N ALA A 66 0.34 10.87 2.52
CA ALA A 66 0.99 10.86 3.82
C ALA A 66 0.10 10.19 4.89
N LEU A 67 -1.20 10.52 4.91
CA LEU A 67 -2.17 9.85 5.79
C LEU A 67 -2.27 8.34 5.50
N ALA A 68 -2.29 7.94 4.22
CA ALA A 68 -2.38 6.53 3.85
C ALA A 68 -1.17 5.71 4.31
N GLN A 69 -0.01 6.33 4.48
CA GLN A 69 1.19 5.68 5.01
C GLN A 69 1.16 5.48 6.53
N THR A 70 0.40 6.27 7.27
CA THR A 70 0.29 6.14 8.74
C THR A 70 -0.65 5.03 9.17
N VAL A 71 -1.57 4.62 8.29
CA VAL A 71 -2.56 3.59 8.60
C VAL A 71 -2.01 2.21 8.22
N PRO A 72 -1.98 1.24 9.15
CA PRO A 72 -1.55 -0.10 8.84
C PRO A 72 -2.49 -0.76 7.83
N GLY A 73 -1.93 -1.42 6.81
CA GLY A 73 -2.70 -2.10 5.77
C GLY A 73 -2.10 -1.96 4.37
N ILE A 74 -2.89 -2.32 3.36
CA ILE A 74 -2.49 -2.22 1.95
C ILE A 74 -2.54 -0.76 1.52
N PHE A 75 -1.38 -0.16 1.29
CA PHE A 75 -1.24 1.26 0.95
C PHE A 75 -2.16 1.72 -0.20
N ALA A 76 -2.26 0.92 -1.26
CA ALA A 76 -3.10 1.25 -2.41
C ALA A 76 -4.60 1.31 -2.07
N VAL A 77 -5.05 0.46 -1.16
CA VAL A 77 -6.43 0.46 -0.67
C VAL A 77 -6.66 1.64 0.26
N ASN A 78 -5.71 1.92 1.15
CA ASN A 78 -5.79 3.06 2.06
C ASN A 78 -5.91 4.39 1.29
N ILE A 79 -5.07 4.61 0.27
CA ILE A 79 -5.15 5.83 -0.53
C ILE A 79 -6.46 5.92 -1.32
N ALA A 80 -6.98 4.81 -1.86
CA ALA A 80 -8.29 4.76 -2.52
C ALA A 80 -9.42 5.14 -1.56
N ILE A 81 -9.38 4.64 -0.31
CA ILE A 81 -10.33 4.97 0.75
C ILE A 81 -10.27 6.46 1.07
N PHE A 82 -9.09 7.03 1.29
CA PHE A 82 -8.96 8.45 1.65
C PHE A 82 -9.40 9.38 0.53
N ILE A 83 -9.01 9.10 -0.72
CA ILE A 83 -9.49 9.87 -1.88
C ILE A 83 -11.02 9.77 -1.99
N GLY A 84 -11.56 8.56 -1.91
CA GLY A 84 -12.99 8.32 -1.99
C GLY A 84 -13.77 9.01 -0.89
N TYR A 85 -13.25 8.97 0.34
CA TYR A 85 -13.86 9.64 1.49
C TYR A 85 -13.84 11.17 1.35
N LYS A 86 -12.74 11.73 0.87
CA LYS A 86 -12.65 13.18 0.60
C LYS A 86 -13.69 13.63 -0.43
N LEU A 87 -13.89 12.84 -1.48
CA LEU A 87 -14.78 13.21 -2.60
C LEU A 87 -16.26 12.97 -2.29
N ARG A 88 -16.62 11.84 -1.70
CA ARG A 88 -18.02 11.39 -1.52
C ARG A 88 -18.25 10.63 -0.22
N LYS A 89 -17.47 10.91 0.82
CA LYS A 89 -17.60 10.31 2.16
C LYS A 89 -17.56 8.77 2.08
N PHE A 90 -18.35 8.10 2.91
CA PHE A 90 -18.36 6.64 3.03
C PHE A 90 -18.57 5.90 1.69
N TRP A 91 -19.54 6.28 0.91
CA TRP A 91 -19.83 5.63 -0.36
C TRP A 91 -18.73 5.82 -1.41
N GLY A 92 -18.09 6.99 -1.43
CA GLY A 92 -16.91 7.22 -2.27
C GLY A 92 -15.76 6.28 -1.89
N ALA A 93 -15.45 6.19 -0.60
CA ALA A 93 -14.43 5.28 -0.08
C ALA A 93 -14.74 3.83 -0.41
N PHE A 94 -15.96 3.39 -0.21
CA PHE A 94 -16.40 2.02 -0.46
C PHE A 94 -16.22 1.60 -1.93
N PHE A 95 -16.73 2.41 -2.88
CA PHE A 95 -16.64 2.07 -4.30
C PHE A 95 -15.20 2.11 -4.84
N MET A 96 -14.37 3.04 -4.38
CA MET A 96 -12.96 3.10 -4.79
C MET A 96 -12.14 1.95 -4.20
N ALA A 97 -12.33 1.63 -2.92
CA ALA A 97 -11.67 0.48 -2.28
C ALA A 97 -12.09 -0.83 -2.94
N LEU A 98 -13.40 -1.02 -3.15
CA LEU A 98 -13.93 -2.20 -3.82
C LEU A 98 -13.37 -2.34 -5.24
N GLY A 99 -13.29 -1.22 -5.98
CA GLY A 99 -12.67 -1.19 -7.30
C GLY A 99 -11.22 -1.64 -7.28
N THR A 100 -10.44 -1.21 -6.28
CA THR A 100 -9.04 -1.60 -6.15
C THR A 100 -8.86 -3.09 -5.85
N ILE A 101 -9.73 -3.68 -5.02
CA ILE A 101 -9.59 -5.04 -4.49
C ILE A 101 -10.23 -6.07 -5.42
N LEU A 102 -11.44 -5.80 -5.92
CA LEU A 102 -12.30 -6.79 -6.55
C LEU A 102 -11.67 -7.49 -7.77
N PRO A 103 -10.99 -6.80 -8.71
CA PRO A 103 -10.40 -7.46 -9.86
C PRO A 103 -9.33 -8.48 -9.46
N SER A 104 -8.45 -8.10 -8.56
CA SER A 104 -7.39 -8.99 -8.05
C SER A 104 -7.98 -10.17 -7.31
N PHE A 105 -9.01 -9.94 -6.49
CA PHE A 105 -9.73 -11.00 -5.78
C PHE A 105 -10.36 -12.02 -6.74
N ILE A 106 -11.07 -11.55 -7.77
CA ILE A 106 -11.72 -12.42 -8.76
C ILE A 106 -10.67 -13.25 -9.52
N ILE A 107 -9.56 -12.63 -9.94
CA ILE A 107 -8.50 -13.33 -10.67
C ILE A 107 -7.87 -14.41 -9.80
N ILE A 108 -7.50 -14.08 -8.56
CA ILE A 108 -6.90 -15.04 -7.63
C ILE A 108 -7.88 -16.18 -7.33
N LEU A 109 -9.16 -15.85 -7.10
CA LEU A 109 -10.19 -16.85 -6.85
C LEU A 109 -10.38 -17.78 -8.07
N ALA A 110 -10.44 -17.22 -9.28
CA ALA A 110 -10.55 -18.00 -10.51
C ALA A 110 -9.34 -18.93 -10.69
N ILE A 111 -8.12 -18.41 -10.50
CA ILE A 111 -6.92 -19.22 -10.54
C ILE A 111 -6.98 -20.33 -9.49
N ALA A 112 -7.34 -20.03 -8.25
CA ALA A 112 -7.38 -21.00 -7.16
C ALA A 112 -8.38 -22.15 -7.44
N LEU A 113 -9.55 -21.84 -7.99
CA LEU A 113 -10.57 -22.82 -8.32
C LEU A 113 -10.13 -23.76 -9.45
N PHE A 114 -9.46 -23.24 -10.45
CA PHE A 114 -9.04 -24.04 -11.62
C PHE A 114 -7.64 -24.63 -11.47
N PHE A 115 -6.82 -24.09 -10.57
CA PHE A 115 -5.41 -24.47 -10.41
C PHE A 115 -5.22 -25.97 -10.10
N GLN A 116 -6.09 -26.54 -9.29
CA GLN A 116 -6.06 -27.97 -8.93
C GLN A 116 -6.11 -28.90 -10.14
N GLN A 117 -6.79 -28.49 -11.22
CA GLN A 117 -6.94 -29.29 -12.44
C GLN A 117 -5.71 -29.17 -13.37
N PHE A 118 -4.94 -28.09 -13.24
CA PHE A 118 -3.85 -27.79 -14.20
C PHE A 118 -2.45 -27.85 -13.56
N LYS A 119 -2.34 -27.97 -12.23
CA LYS A 119 -1.06 -27.93 -11.52
C LYS A 119 -0.05 -28.99 -12.00
N ASP A 120 -0.55 -30.16 -12.42
CA ASP A 120 0.27 -31.31 -12.79
C ASP A 120 0.66 -31.32 -14.29
N TYR A 121 0.22 -30.32 -15.06
CA TYR A 121 0.65 -30.18 -16.45
C TYR A 121 2.08 -29.63 -16.53
N PRO A 122 2.99 -30.30 -17.31
CA PRO A 122 4.40 -29.88 -17.42
C PRO A 122 4.56 -28.41 -17.88
N ALA A 123 3.66 -27.93 -18.74
CA ALA A 123 3.66 -26.55 -19.20
C ALA A 123 3.41 -25.56 -18.05
N VAL A 124 2.48 -25.87 -17.15
CA VAL A 124 2.16 -25.04 -15.99
C VAL A 124 3.31 -25.04 -15.00
N GLU A 125 3.90 -26.19 -14.72
CA GLU A 125 5.07 -26.32 -13.87
C GLU A 125 6.25 -25.49 -14.38
N ASN A 126 6.52 -25.52 -15.69
CA ASN A 126 7.58 -24.73 -16.30
C ASN A 126 7.31 -23.21 -16.24
N ILE A 127 6.05 -22.78 -16.40
CA ILE A 127 5.65 -21.38 -16.20
C ILE A 127 5.93 -20.94 -14.76
N PHE A 128 5.54 -21.74 -13.77
CA PHE A 128 5.81 -21.42 -12.36
C PHE A 128 7.31 -21.40 -12.05
N LYS A 129 8.11 -22.30 -12.60
CA LYS A 129 9.57 -22.27 -12.48
C LYS A 129 10.15 -20.96 -13.04
N GLY A 130 9.63 -20.46 -14.16
CA GLY A 130 10.03 -19.19 -14.76
C GLY A 130 9.59 -17.95 -13.97
N ILE A 131 8.44 -18.01 -13.29
CA ILE A 131 7.92 -16.90 -12.50
C ILE A 131 8.64 -16.72 -11.15
N ARG A 132 9.13 -17.82 -10.54
CA ARG A 132 9.80 -17.77 -9.22
C ARG A 132 10.91 -16.71 -9.13
N PRO A 133 11.89 -16.63 -10.05
CA PRO A 133 12.92 -15.59 -9.96
C PRO A 133 12.37 -14.17 -10.14
N ALA A 134 11.31 -13.99 -10.94
CA ALA A 134 10.64 -12.70 -11.10
C ALA A 134 9.98 -12.24 -9.79
N VAL A 135 9.33 -13.14 -9.05
CA VAL A 135 8.76 -12.84 -7.73
C VAL A 135 9.84 -12.44 -6.73
N VAL A 136 10.98 -13.16 -6.73
CA VAL A 136 12.13 -12.78 -5.89
C VAL A 136 12.63 -11.38 -6.22
N ALA A 137 12.73 -11.04 -7.50
CA ALA A 137 13.15 -9.69 -7.91
C ALA A 137 12.14 -8.60 -7.50
N LEU A 138 10.83 -8.89 -7.59
CA LEU A 138 9.77 -7.98 -7.16
C LEU A 138 9.80 -7.69 -5.64
N ILE A 139 10.22 -8.65 -4.83
CA ILE A 139 10.39 -8.47 -3.39
C ILE A 139 11.73 -7.78 -3.08
N ALA A 140 12.79 -8.15 -3.77
CA ALA A 140 14.13 -7.61 -3.53
C ALA A 140 14.22 -6.12 -3.87
N ALA A 141 13.63 -5.67 -4.98
CA ALA A 141 13.74 -4.28 -5.43
C ALA A 141 13.19 -3.25 -4.41
N PRO A 142 11.97 -3.39 -3.84
CA PRO A 142 11.50 -2.54 -2.76
C PRO A 142 12.36 -2.64 -1.49
N THR A 143 12.82 -3.85 -1.16
CA THR A 143 13.67 -4.07 0.03
C THR A 143 14.97 -3.28 -0.06
N PHE A 144 15.64 -3.29 -1.22
CA PHE A 144 16.84 -2.47 -1.44
C PHE A 144 16.54 -0.96 -1.37
N LYS A 145 15.41 -0.51 -1.93
CA LYS A 145 15.00 0.89 -1.83
C LYS A 145 14.78 1.31 -0.37
N MET A 146 14.11 0.47 0.41
CA MET A 146 13.87 0.74 1.83
C MET A 146 15.17 0.73 2.63
N ALA A 147 16.07 -0.21 2.39
CA ALA A 147 17.37 -0.27 3.03
C ALA A 147 18.21 1.00 2.75
N LYS A 148 18.18 1.50 1.50
CA LYS A 148 18.85 2.74 1.12
C LYS A 148 18.21 3.97 1.78
N SER A 149 16.88 4.01 1.86
CA SER A 149 16.12 5.09 2.52
C SER A 149 16.35 5.13 4.03
N ALA A 150 16.49 3.96 4.66
CA ALA A 150 16.76 3.82 6.10
C ALA A 150 18.18 4.24 6.49
N LYS A 151 19.03 4.67 5.54
CA LYS A 151 20.43 5.09 5.79
C LYS A 151 21.20 4.07 6.64
N ILE A 152 21.04 2.77 6.34
CA ILE A 152 21.74 1.71 7.05
C ILE A 152 23.24 1.90 6.88
N SER A 153 23.92 2.26 7.96
CA SER A 153 25.38 2.38 8.00
C SER A 153 26.02 0.97 8.00
N ARG A 154 27.29 0.90 7.55
CA ARG A 154 28.06 -0.35 7.62
C ARG A 154 28.13 -0.92 9.04
N TYR A 155 28.06 -0.06 10.04
CA TYR A 155 28.05 -0.47 11.46
C TYR A 155 26.72 -1.07 11.92
N ASN A 156 25.59 -0.75 11.26
CA ASN A 156 24.27 -1.21 11.65
C ASN A 156 23.73 -2.34 10.76
N ILE A 157 24.49 -2.77 9.74
CA ILE A 157 24.06 -3.80 8.79
C ILE A 157 23.87 -5.19 9.44
N TRP A 158 24.55 -5.42 10.57
CA TRP A 158 24.42 -6.65 11.32
C TRP A 158 23.02 -6.84 11.95
N ILE A 159 22.31 -5.73 12.27
CA ILE A 159 20.97 -5.79 12.87
C ILE A 159 19.97 -6.48 11.94
N PRO A 160 19.76 -6.01 10.68
CA PRO A 160 18.88 -6.72 9.75
C PRO A 160 19.41 -8.11 9.37
N ALA A 161 20.72 -8.32 9.32
CA ALA A 161 21.30 -9.64 9.04
C ALA A 161 20.99 -10.65 10.14
N VAL A 162 21.18 -10.28 11.41
CA VAL A 162 20.85 -11.12 12.57
C VAL A 162 19.33 -11.35 12.64
N SER A 163 18.52 -10.32 12.40
CA SER A 163 17.06 -10.46 12.38
C SER A 163 16.59 -11.44 11.30
N ALA A 164 17.18 -11.37 10.10
CA ALA A 164 16.87 -12.31 9.02
C ALA A 164 17.27 -13.74 9.36
N LEU A 165 18.43 -13.93 9.99
CA LEU A 165 18.94 -15.24 10.41
C LEU A 165 18.11 -15.85 11.53
N LEU A 166 17.67 -15.05 12.51
CA LEU A 166 16.77 -15.47 13.58
C LEU A 166 15.42 -15.95 13.03
N ILE A 167 14.84 -15.21 12.07
CA ILE A 167 13.58 -15.59 11.45
C ILE A 167 13.73 -16.85 10.62
N TRP A 168 14.83 -16.99 9.86
CA TRP A 168 15.05 -18.12 8.96
C TRP A 168 15.43 -19.42 9.65
N GLN A 169 16.31 -19.38 10.67
CA GLN A 169 16.80 -20.61 11.34
C GLN A 169 15.98 -21.04 12.55
N LEU A 170 15.40 -20.09 13.27
CA LEU A 170 14.69 -20.35 14.53
C LEU A 170 13.17 -20.27 14.39
N ASP A 171 12.65 -20.08 13.16
CA ASP A 171 11.20 -19.84 12.91
C ASP A 171 10.59 -18.76 13.83
N PHE A 172 11.43 -17.80 14.24
CA PHE A 172 11.01 -16.75 15.16
C PHE A 172 10.01 -15.83 14.47
N SER A 173 8.84 -15.65 15.07
CA SER A 173 7.83 -14.78 14.45
C SER A 173 8.37 -13.34 14.27
N PRO A 174 8.23 -12.75 13.08
CA PRO A 174 8.65 -11.37 12.81
C PRO A 174 8.08 -10.34 13.80
N ILE A 175 6.92 -10.64 14.41
CA ILE A 175 6.26 -9.79 15.40
C ILE A 175 7.15 -9.57 16.62
N TYR A 176 7.78 -10.63 17.14
CA TYR A 176 8.68 -10.50 18.28
C TYR A 176 9.93 -9.69 17.94
N VAL A 177 10.45 -9.84 16.71
CA VAL A 177 11.61 -9.06 16.24
C VAL A 177 11.27 -7.57 16.20
N ILE A 178 10.06 -7.21 15.73
CA ILE A 178 9.60 -5.82 15.68
C ILE A 178 9.47 -5.25 17.11
N ILE A 179 8.85 -5.97 18.03
CA ILE A 179 8.65 -5.52 19.41
C ILE A 179 10.00 -5.33 20.10
N LEU A 180 10.91 -6.32 20.00
CA LEU A 180 12.24 -6.25 20.61
C LEU A 180 13.08 -5.12 20.02
N SER A 181 13.02 -4.91 18.69
CA SER A 181 13.72 -3.81 18.03
C SER A 181 13.17 -2.45 18.45
N GLY A 182 11.84 -2.33 18.59
CA GLY A 182 11.19 -1.12 19.07
C GLY A 182 11.57 -0.78 20.51
N LEU A 183 11.52 -1.77 21.41
CA LEU A 183 11.93 -1.61 22.81
C LEU A 183 13.43 -1.28 22.93
N GLY A 184 14.27 -2.00 22.19
CA GLY A 184 15.73 -1.74 22.17
C GLY A 184 16.06 -0.35 21.64
N GLY A 185 15.40 0.10 20.57
CA GLY A 185 15.55 1.45 20.03
C GLY A 185 15.10 2.54 21.02
N TYR A 186 14.00 2.32 21.70
CA TYR A 186 13.51 3.24 22.74
C TYR A 186 14.47 3.36 23.92
N LEU A 187 14.95 2.24 24.45
CA LEU A 187 15.90 2.22 25.57
C LEU A 187 17.24 2.86 25.18
N TYR A 188 17.75 2.56 23.98
CA TYR A 188 18.99 3.16 23.48
C TYR A 188 18.85 4.68 23.28
N GLY A 189 17.74 5.14 22.71
CA GLY A 189 17.46 6.58 22.54
C GLY A 189 17.39 7.31 23.89
N ARG A 190 16.75 6.69 24.89
CA ARG A 190 16.65 7.27 26.23
C ARG A 190 18.00 7.34 26.93
N TYR A 191 18.83 6.30 26.76
CA TYR A 191 20.19 6.29 27.31
C TYR A 191 21.09 7.36 26.69
N LYS A 192 21.05 7.50 25.36
CA LYS A 192 21.83 8.50 24.65
C LYS A 192 21.43 9.93 24.98
N ASN A 193 20.13 10.21 25.10
CA ASN A 193 19.66 11.54 25.51
C ASN A 193 20.10 11.92 26.93
N LYS A 194 20.18 10.93 27.85
CA LYS A 194 20.65 11.17 29.22
C LYS A 194 22.13 11.55 29.26
N THR A 195 22.95 10.95 28.40
CA THR A 195 24.38 11.23 28.31
C THR A 195 24.67 12.61 27.70
N GLN A 196 23.83 13.10 26.78
CA GLN A 196 23.99 14.46 26.20
C GLN A 196 23.55 15.59 27.15
N THR A 197 22.69 15.30 28.11
CA THR A 197 22.27 16.30 29.11
C THR A 197 23.32 16.47 30.22
N ASP A 198 24.12 15.45 30.50
CA ASP A 198 25.21 15.53 31.50
C ASP A 198 26.48 16.22 30.98
N ASP A 199 26.76 16.17 29.66
CA ASP A 199 27.93 16.85 29.05
C ASP A 199 27.70 18.36 28.78
N GLY A 200 26.45 18.82 28.72
CA GLY A 200 26.11 20.23 28.51
C GLY A 200 26.08 21.09 29.78
N GLY A 201 26.32 20.51 30.95
CA GLY A 201 26.27 21.19 32.26
C GLY A 201 27.60 21.72 32.79
N ASN A 202 28.72 21.53 32.09
CA ASN A 202 30.05 21.89 32.57
C ASN A 202 30.75 23.02 31.82
N GLU A 203 30.04 23.76 30.97
CA GLU A 203 30.53 25.01 30.36
C GLU A 203 29.61 26.18 30.73
N ALA A 204 29.71 26.65 31.97
CA ALA A 204 29.22 27.95 32.40
C ALA A 204 30.18 28.53 33.45
#